data_a725f9faede55b31ce380fc085601562
#
_entry.id   a725f9faede55b31ce380fc085601562
#
_cell.length_a   1.000
_cell.length_b   1.000
_cell.length_c   1.000
_cell.angle_alpha   90.00
_cell.angle_beta   90.00
_cell.angle_gamma   90.00
#
_symmetry.space_group_name_H-M   'P 1'
#
loop_
_entity.id
_entity.type
_entity.pdbx_description
1 polymer ?
#
loop_
_entity_poly.entity_id
_entity_poly.type
_entity_poly.pdbx_seq_one_letter_code
_entity_poly.pdbx_strand_id
1 'polypeptide(L)'
;EGGLDVANVFKPMMARGELNLIGATTLNEYQKYIEKDAALERRFQPVMVPEPTVAQTMMILRGLRDTFEAHHKVSITEDAIIAAAELSDRYITARFLPDKAIDLLDQAAARVKLSATARPVAVQELESELHQLRREQDYMASRKQYDKAAELGKRIEAKEAELKKLIEEWERERASGSAEVKAEHVAQIVSRLTGIPVNELTVEEREKLLHLEQRLHERLVGQDEAVRAVADAVRLSRAGLREGDKPVATFLFLGPTGVGKTELAKALAESIYGDEGALLRIDMSEYGERHAVARLVGAPPGYVGYDEGGQLTEKVRRKPYSVLLLDEIEKAHPDVYNILLQVFDDGRLTDGKGRVVDFTNTIII
;
A
#
# COMPACT_ATOMS: atom_id res chain seq x y z
N GLU A 1 9.96 31.33 -5.52
CA GLU A 1 10.36 32.61 -6.14
C GLU A 1 11.51 33.33 -5.40
N GLY A 2 11.86 32.98 -4.15
CA GLY A 2 12.95 33.59 -3.38
C GLY A 2 14.35 32.99 -3.55
N GLY A 3 14.50 31.86 -4.28
CA GLY A 3 15.79 31.15 -4.38
C GLY A 3 16.82 31.74 -5.36
N LEU A 4 16.39 32.57 -6.29
CA LEU A 4 17.26 33.16 -7.32
C LEU A 4 18.20 34.24 -6.79
N ASP A 5 17.81 34.97 -5.76
CA ASP A 5 18.62 36.03 -5.16
C ASP A 5 19.81 35.49 -4.39
N VAL A 6 19.66 34.37 -3.69
CA VAL A 6 20.73 33.73 -2.91
C VAL A 6 21.83 33.17 -3.83
N ALA A 7 21.43 32.56 -4.95
CA ALA A 7 22.38 32.05 -5.94
C ALA A 7 23.26 33.16 -6.52
N ASN A 8 22.71 34.32 -6.78
CA ASN A 8 23.44 35.48 -7.32
C ASN A 8 24.48 36.04 -6.34
N VAL A 9 24.24 35.92 -5.03
CA VAL A 9 25.21 36.30 -3.98
C VAL A 9 26.36 35.29 -3.89
N PHE A 10 26.08 34.01 -4.03
CA PHE A 10 27.12 32.96 -3.91
C PHE A 10 27.98 32.80 -5.15
N LYS A 11 27.48 33.07 -6.35
CA LYS A 11 28.24 32.96 -7.61
C LYS A 11 29.60 33.71 -7.60
N PRO A 12 29.66 34.98 -7.16
CA PRO A 12 30.94 35.69 -7.10
C PRO A 12 31.91 35.12 -6.05
N MET A 13 31.40 34.73 -4.88
CA MET A 13 32.21 34.19 -3.78
C MET A 13 32.81 32.83 -4.14
N MET A 14 32.06 31.97 -4.79
CA MET A 14 32.53 30.68 -5.31
C MET A 14 33.56 30.89 -6.41
N ALA A 15 33.39 31.90 -7.28
CA ALA A 15 34.34 32.22 -8.36
C ALA A 15 35.69 32.67 -7.84
N ARG A 16 35.75 33.34 -6.68
CA ARG A 16 36.97 33.80 -6.03
C ARG A 16 37.59 32.78 -5.08
N GLY A 17 36.95 31.61 -4.93
CA GLY A 17 37.41 30.58 -3.99
C GLY A 17 37.23 30.93 -2.51
N GLU A 18 36.41 31.95 -2.23
CA GLU A 18 36.11 32.42 -0.86
C GLU A 18 35.11 31.52 -0.14
N LEU A 19 34.38 30.67 -0.91
CA LEU A 19 33.35 29.79 -0.38
C LEU A 19 33.47 28.39 -1.01
N ASN A 20 33.60 27.38 -0.15
CA ASN A 20 33.45 25.99 -0.49
C ASN A 20 32.03 25.56 -0.14
N LEU A 21 31.27 25.11 -1.12
CA LEU A 21 29.86 24.74 -0.94
C LEU A 21 29.63 23.30 -1.34
N ILE A 22 28.95 22.56 -0.46
CA ILE A 22 28.37 21.25 -0.76
C ILE A 22 26.87 21.43 -0.79
N GLY A 23 26.22 21.20 -1.94
CA GLY A 23 24.79 21.25 -2.12
C GLY A 23 24.21 19.85 -2.28
N ALA A 24 23.01 19.63 -1.74
CA ALA A 24 22.21 18.44 -1.99
C ALA A 24 20.91 18.85 -2.67
N THR A 25 20.55 18.12 -3.72
CA THR A 25 19.33 18.38 -4.50
C THR A 25 18.83 17.10 -5.14
N THR A 26 17.61 17.10 -5.65
CA THR A 26 17.09 16.00 -6.46
C THR A 26 17.52 16.15 -7.93
N LEU A 27 17.54 15.04 -8.68
CA LEU A 27 17.90 15.05 -10.09
C LEU A 27 17.01 16.00 -10.90
N ASN A 28 15.71 16.00 -10.63
CA ASN A 28 14.74 16.86 -11.30
C ASN A 28 14.98 18.36 -11.01
N GLU A 29 15.32 18.69 -9.78
CA GLU A 29 15.64 20.08 -9.39
C GLU A 29 16.98 20.52 -9.96
N TYR A 30 17.97 19.61 -9.97
CA TYR A 30 19.27 19.88 -10.63
C TYR A 30 19.06 20.25 -12.10
N GLN A 31 18.32 19.42 -12.86
CA GLN A 31 18.02 19.67 -14.26
C GLN A 31 17.21 20.94 -14.48
N LYS A 32 16.29 21.23 -13.59
CA LYS A 32 15.40 22.41 -13.71
C LYS A 32 16.12 23.72 -13.40
N TYR A 33 17.01 23.75 -12.41
CA TYR A 33 17.56 24.98 -11.84
C TYR A 33 19.09 25.12 -11.98
N ILE A 34 19.87 24.04 -11.92
CA ILE A 34 21.33 24.10 -11.95
C ILE A 34 21.87 23.93 -13.37
N GLU A 35 21.44 22.91 -14.08
CA GLU A 35 21.89 22.61 -15.46
C GLU A 35 21.53 23.72 -16.44
N LYS A 36 20.44 24.44 -16.22
CA LYS A 36 20.03 25.61 -17.04
C LYS A 36 20.85 26.87 -16.76
N ASP A 37 21.56 26.93 -15.64
CA ASP A 37 22.42 28.06 -15.29
C ASP A 37 23.89 27.69 -15.49
N ALA A 38 24.42 27.99 -16.68
CA ALA A 38 25.81 27.69 -17.05
C ALA A 38 26.85 28.25 -16.07
N ALA A 39 26.52 29.24 -15.26
CA ALA A 39 27.38 29.80 -14.24
C ALA A 39 27.42 28.96 -12.98
N LEU A 40 26.35 28.27 -12.61
CA LEU A 40 26.32 27.32 -11.52
C LEU A 40 26.87 25.96 -11.95
N GLU A 41 26.46 25.45 -13.10
CA GLU A 41 26.89 24.14 -13.63
C GLU A 41 28.43 24.00 -13.66
N ARG A 42 29.14 25.03 -14.11
CA ARG A 42 30.60 25.03 -14.18
C ARG A 42 31.33 25.08 -12.82
N ARG A 43 30.60 25.35 -11.73
CA ARG A 43 31.15 25.53 -10.38
C ARG A 43 30.86 24.37 -9.45
N PHE A 44 29.93 23.53 -9.83
CA PHE A 44 29.62 22.31 -9.09
C PHE A 44 30.10 21.08 -9.86
N GLN A 45 30.73 20.17 -9.14
CA GLN A 45 30.99 18.84 -9.66
C GLN A 45 29.83 17.96 -9.22
N PRO A 46 28.99 17.43 -10.13
CA PRO A 46 27.91 16.56 -9.77
C PRO A 46 28.45 15.23 -9.24
N VAL A 47 27.95 14.84 -8.07
CA VAL A 47 28.19 13.53 -7.46
C VAL A 47 26.85 12.81 -7.37
N MET A 48 26.70 11.77 -8.18
CA MET A 48 25.48 10.96 -8.17
C MET A 48 25.46 10.04 -6.94
N VAL A 49 24.40 10.13 -6.17
CA VAL A 49 24.12 9.23 -5.04
C VAL A 49 22.93 8.37 -5.44
N PRO A 50 23.18 7.15 -5.91
CA PRO A 50 22.11 6.26 -6.37
C PRO A 50 21.28 5.75 -5.19
N GLU A 51 20.06 5.31 -5.49
CA GLU A 51 19.21 4.57 -4.55
C GLU A 51 19.91 3.28 -4.11
N PRO A 52 19.96 2.95 -2.81
CA PRO A 52 20.57 1.72 -2.35
C PRO A 52 19.76 0.50 -2.78
N THR A 53 20.44 -0.60 -2.99
CA THR A 53 19.80 -1.89 -3.26
C THR A 53 19.07 -2.42 -2.01
N VAL A 54 18.18 -3.40 -2.19
CA VAL A 54 17.49 -4.08 -1.08
C VAL A 54 18.49 -4.63 -0.06
N ALA A 55 19.60 -5.27 -0.52
CA ALA A 55 20.63 -5.80 0.36
C ALA A 55 21.36 -4.69 1.16
N GLN A 56 21.67 -3.56 0.53
CA GLN A 56 22.24 -2.41 1.21
C GLN A 56 21.26 -1.78 2.20
N THR A 57 19.99 -1.73 1.85
CA THR A 57 18.92 -1.25 2.74
C THR A 57 18.80 -2.12 3.98
N MET A 58 18.86 -3.46 3.85
CA MET A 58 18.92 -4.36 5.02
C MET A 58 20.08 -4.04 5.95
N MET A 59 21.27 -3.75 5.40
CA MET A 59 22.44 -3.35 6.23
C MET A 59 22.19 -2.02 6.95
N ILE A 60 21.58 -1.04 6.28
CA ILE A 60 21.21 0.24 6.90
C ILE A 60 20.21 0.01 8.05
N LEU A 61 19.17 -0.79 7.82
CA LEU A 61 18.17 -1.09 8.85
C LEU A 61 18.77 -1.83 10.05
N ARG A 62 19.72 -2.76 9.84
CA ARG A 62 20.47 -3.40 10.92
C ARG A 62 21.25 -2.40 11.75
N GLY A 63 21.88 -1.41 11.10
CA GLY A 63 22.58 -0.32 11.79
C GLY A 63 21.66 0.60 12.61
N LEU A 64 20.40 0.73 12.22
CA LEU A 64 19.39 1.55 12.91
C LEU A 64 18.61 0.78 13.97
N ARG A 65 18.68 -0.56 13.97
CA ARG A 65 17.91 -1.46 14.82
C ARG A 65 17.94 -1.07 16.29
N ASP A 66 19.13 -0.94 16.86
CA ASP A 66 19.30 -0.63 18.30
C ASP A 66 18.67 0.73 18.66
N THR A 67 18.71 1.70 17.76
CA THR A 67 18.10 3.01 17.95
C THR A 67 16.57 2.91 17.98
N PHE A 68 15.96 2.13 17.08
CA PHE A 68 14.52 1.92 17.06
C PHE A 68 14.05 1.08 18.24
N GLU A 69 14.79 0.04 18.61
CA GLU A 69 14.49 -0.79 19.78
C GLU A 69 14.50 0.04 21.06
N ALA A 70 15.49 0.91 21.24
CA ALA A 70 15.57 1.80 22.38
C ALA A 70 14.45 2.85 22.40
N HIS A 71 14.09 3.42 21.22
CA HIS A 71 13.05 4.44 21.11
C HIS A 71 11.65 3.88 21.39
N HIS A 72 11.32 2.76 20.76
CA HIS A 72 9.99 2.15 20.87
C HIS A 72 9.87 1.19 22.05
N LYS A 73 10.98 0.76 22.67
CA LYS A 73 11.05 -0.26 23.73
C LYS A 73 10.43 -1.60 23.27
N VAL A 74 10.79 -2.03 22.08
CA VAL A 74 10.40 -3.29 21.43
C VAL A 74 11.66 -3.97 20.92
N SER A 75 11.65 -5.28 20.70
CA SER A 75 12.71 -5.98 19.97
C SER A 75 12.31 -6.13 18.51
N ILE A 76 13.28 -6.06 17.59
CA ILE A 76 13.05 -6.17 16.15
C ILE A 76 13.75 -7.43 15.63
N THR A 77 12.97 -8.35 15.07
CA THR A 77 13.52 -9.59 14.50
C THR A 77 14.26 -9.33 13.19
N GLU A 78 15.17 -10.22 12.85
CA GLU A 78 15.85 -10.17 11.55
C GLU A 78 14.86 -10.30 10.38
N ASP A 79 13.85 -11.16 10.53
CA ASP A 79 12.78 -11.35 9.53
C ASP A 79 11.99 -10.05 9.30
N ALA A 80 11.79 -9.23 10.33
CA ALA A 80 11.14 -7.94 10.17
C ALA A 80 11.98 -6.94 9.36
N ILE A 81 13.32 -6.97 9.51
CA ILE A 81 14.25 -6.16 8.73
C ILE A 81 14.21 -6.57 7.26
N ILE A 82 14.29 -7.87 7.00
CA ILE A 82 14.21 -8.42 5.64
C ILE A 82 12.87 -8.04 5.01
N ALA A 83 11.77 -8.29 5.71
CA ALA A 83 10.43 -7.94 5.25
C ALA A 83 10.28 -6.43 4.97
N ALA A 84 10.83 -5.55 5.82
CA ALA A 84 10.76 -4.10 5.60
C ALA A 84 11.47 -3.67 4.32
N ALA A 85 12.64 -4.24 4.02
CA ALA A 85 13.38 -3.93 2.81
C ALA A 85 12.70 -4.50 1.55
N GLU A 86 12.35 -5.78 1.54
CA GLU A 86 11.75 -6.46 0.38
C GLU A 86 10.33 -5.98 0.08
N LEU A 87 9.47 -5.90 1.10
CA LEU A 87 8.07 -5.49 0.90
C LEU A 87 7.95 -4.01 0.53
N SER A 88 8.82 -3.15 1.08
CA SER A 88 8.83 -1.74 0.67
C SER A 88 9.26 -1.57 -0.77
N ASP A 89 10.28 -2.31 -1.21
CA ASP A 89 10.75 -2.25 -2.60
C ASP A 89 9.68 -2.72 -3.56
N ARG A 90 9.05 -3.85 -3.26
CA ARG A 90 8.06 -4.50 -4.10
C ARG A 90 6.71 -3.78 -4.16
N TYR A 91 6.23 -3.22 -3.04
CA TYR A 91 4.85 -2.73 -2.92
C TYR A 91 4.73 -1.22 -2.77
N ILE A 92 5.79 -0.50 -2.41
CA ILE A 92 5.78 0.96 -2.27
C ILE A 92 6.61 1.59 -3.39
N THR A 93 5.98 1.85 -4.53
CA THR A 93 6.64 2.40 -5.72
C THR A 93 6.73 3.93 -5.73
N ALA A 94 5.96 4.62 -4.87
CA ALA A 94 5.90 6.08 -4.83
C ALA A 94 7.07 6.75 -4.07
N ARG A 95 7.90 5.97 -3.39
CA ARG A 95 9.04 6.42 -2.56
C ARG A 95 10.28 5.58 -2.83
N PHE A 96 11.44 6.10 -2.47
CA PHE A 96 12.74 5.46 -2.68
C PHE A 96 13.27 4.78 -1.43
N LEU A 97 14.13 3.76 -1.63
CA LEU A 97 14.94 3.18 -0.57
C LEU A 97 16.04 4.19 -0.16
N PRO A 98 16.49 4.21 1.10
CA PRO A 98 16.06 3.38 2.23
C PRO A 98 14.84 3.93 2.97
N ASP A 99 14.41 5.16 2.71
CA ASP A 99 13.37 5.90 3.46
C ASP A 99 12.08 5.10 3.64
N LYS A 100 11.56 4.52 2.54
CA LYS A 100 10.32 3.74 2.61
C LYS A 100 10.42 2.51 3.52
N ALA A 101 11.58 1.88 3.60
CA ALA A 101 11.82 0.73 4.47
C ALA A 101 12.00 1.14 5.94
N ILE A 102 12.68 2.26 6.17
CA ILE A 102 12.84 2.88 7.50
C ILE A 102 11.48 3.25 8.08
N ASP A 103 10.66 3.95 7.30
CA ASP A 103 9.29 4.34 7.70
C ASP A 103 8.41 3.13 8.05
N LEU A 104 8.52 2.03 7.26
CA LEU A 104 7.78 0.81 7.54
C LEU A 104 8.17 0.18 8.87
N LEU A 105 9.47 0.10 9.14
CA LEU A 105 9.98 -0.51 10.35
C LEU A 105 9.59 0.34 11.58
N ASP A 106 9.67 1.67 11.45
CA ASP A 106 9.26 2.61 12.50
C ASP A 106 7.76 2.49 12.81
N GLN A 107 6.91 2.48 11.79
CA GLN A 107 5.47 2.31 11.94
C GLN A 107 5.11 0.94 12.54
N ALA A 108 5.80 -0.14 12.14
CA ALA A 108 5.59 -1.47 12.69
C ALA A 108 5.96 -1.51 14.17
N ALA A 109 7.10 -0.93 14.55
CA ALA A 109 7.56 -0.83 15.92
C ALA A 109 6.61 0.01 16.79
N ALA A 110 6.16 1.16 16.29
CA ALA A 110 5.18 2.00 16.96
C ALA A 110 3.85 1.26 17.20
N ARG A 111 3.37 0.52 16.20
CA ARG A 111 2.13 -0.24 16.31
C ARG A 111 2.23 -1.38 17.32
N VAL A 112 3.31 -2.15 17.29
CA VAL A 112 3.55 -3.23 18.25
C VAL A 112 3.61 -2.69 19.67
N LYS A 113 4.29 -1.56 19.89
CA LYS A 113 4.29 -0.85 21.17
C LYS A 113 2.88 -0.45 21.62
N LEU A 114 2.08 0.14 20.73
CA LEU A 114 0.70 0.54 21.03
C LEU A 114 -0.16 -0.67 21.38
N SER A 115 -0.04 -1.77 20.63
CA SER A 115 -0.78 -3.02 20.90
C SER A 115 -0.37 -3.62 22.25
N ALA A 116 0.91 -3.62 22.58
CA ALA A 116 1.42 -4.10 23.86
C ALA A 116 1.02 -3.20 25.06
N THR A 117 0.74 -1.92 24.80
CA THR A 117 0.29 -0.98 25.85
C THR A 117 -1.22 -0.83 25.90
N ALA A 118 -1.96 -1.28 24.90
CA ALA A 118 -3.42 -1.23 24.89
C ALA A 118 -3.99 -2.13 25.97
N ARG A 119 -4.97 -1.63 26.71
CA ARG A 119 -5.70 -2.44 27.70
C ARG A 119 -6.53 -3.49 26.97
N PRO A 120 -6.54 -4.74 27.44
CA PRO A 120 -7.38 -5.79 26.86
C PRO A 120 -8.86 -5.38 26.79
N VAL A 121 -9.54 -5.78 25.73
CA VAL A 121 -10.98 -5.49 25.55
C VAL A 121 -11.78 -6.01 26.73
N ALA A 122 -11.43 -7.18 27.28
CA ALA A 122 -12.07 -7.76 28.46
C ALA A 122 -11.99 -6.84 29.70
N VAL A 123 -10.91 -6.12 29.88
CA VAL A 123 -10.76 -5.13 30.99
C VAL A 123 -11.70 -3.95 30.76
N GLN A 124 -11.80 -3.44 29.53
CA GLN A 124 -12.69 -2.32 29.20
C GLN A 124 -14.16 -2.69 29.31
N GLU A 125 -14.54 -3.90 28.91
CA GLU A 125 -15.90 -4.43 29.05
C GLU A 125 -16.29 -4.57 30.52
N LEU A 126 -15.40 -5.13 31.35
CA LEU A 126 -15.64 -5.28 32.79
C LEU A 126 -15.74 -3.93 33.50
N GLU A 127 -14.88 -2.95 33.14
CA GLU A 127 -14.97 -1.57 33.67
C GLU A 127 -16.32 -0.92 33.30
N SER A 128 -16.79 -1.13 32.08
CA SER A 128 -18.08 -0.63 31.61
C SER A 128 -19.25 -1.27 32.35
N GLU A 129 -19.21 -2.60 32.54
CA GLU A 129 -20.21 -3.35 33.30
C GLU A 129 -20.25 -2.89 34.77
N LEU A 130 -19.09 -2.72 35.41
CA LEU A 130 -18.99 -2.19 36.77
C LEU A 130 -19.60 -0.79 36.88
N HIS A 131 -19.38 0.06 35.89
CA HIS A 131 -19.96 1.40 35.87
C HIS A 131 -21.49 1.37 35.77
N GLN A 132 -22.05 0.43 35.03
CA GLN A 132 -23.48 0.22 34.93
C GLN A 132 -24.06 -0.30 36.26
N LEU A 133 -23.44 -1.32 36.86
CA LEU A 133 -23.87 -1.89 38.15
C LEU A 133 -23.86 -0.85 39.30
N ARG A 134 -22.83 0.01 39.34
CA ARG A 134 -22.76 1.09 40.32
C ARG A 134 -23.89 2.11 40.14
N ARG A 135 -24.23 2.51 38.92
CA ARG A 135 -25.38 3.39 38.64
C ARG A 135 -26.71 2.75 39.06
N GLU A 136 -26.84 1.44 38.83
CA GLU A 136 -28.03 0.69 39.19
C GLU A 136 -28.17 0.57 40.72
N GLN A 137 -27.07 0.36 41.43
CA GLN A 137 -26.98 0.35 42.87
C GLN A 137 -27.41 1.71 43.46
N ASP A 138 -26.88 2.81 42.95
CA ASP A 138 -27.22 4.18 43.39
C ASP A 138 -28.71 4.48 43.14
N TYR A 139 -29.23 4.03 42.00
CA TYR A 139 -30.66 4.18 41.69
C TYR A 139 -31.54 3.38 42.65
N MET A 140 -31.22 2.13 42.98
CA MET A 140 -31.96 1.32 43.93
C MET A 140 -31.85 1.89 45.36
N ALA A 141 -30.72 2.39 45.77
CA ALA A 141 -30.51 3.05 47.06
C ALA A 141 -31.36 4.33 47.15
N SER A 142 -31.47 5.14 46.10
CA SER A 142 -32.31 6.34 46.07
C SER A 142 -33.79 6.03 46.21
N ARG A 143 -34.21 4.86 45.76
CA ARG A 143 -35.58 4.34 45.88
C ARG A 143 -35.83 3.60 47.20
N LYS A 144 -34.92 3.61 48.16
CA LYS A 144 -34.98 2.93 49.46
C LYS A 144 -35.14 1.40 49.35
N GLN A 145 -34.72 0.80 48.25
CA GLN A 145 -34.68 -0.66 48.03
C GLN A 145 -33.33 -1.22 48.46
N TYR A 146 -33.06 -1.16 49.78
CA TYR A 146 -31.76 -1.47 50.36
C TYR A 146 -31.34 -2.94 50.18
N ASP A 147 -32.28 -3.89 50.16
CA ASP A 147 -31.97 -5.31 49.96
C ASP A 147 -31.41 -5.56 48.56
N LYS A 148 -31.99 -4.95 47.51
CA LYS A 148 -31.50 -5.04 46.15
C LYS A 148 -30.17 -4.30 45.96
N ALA A 149 -30.02 -3.16 46.59
CA ALA A 149 -28.77 -2.41 46.57
C ALA A 149 -27.60 -3.20 47.24
N ALA A 150 -27.90 -3.97 48.30
CA ALA A 150 -26.93 -4.83 48.96
C ALA A 150 -26.55 -6.06 48.09
N GLU A 151 -27.51 -6.62 47.35
CA GLU A 151 -27.24 -7.71 46.41
C GLU A 151 -26.38 -7.25 45.21
N LEU A 152 -26.66 -6.06 44.67
CA LEU A 152 -25.83 -5.43 43.64
C LEU A 152 -24.40 -5.12 44.18
N GLY A 153 -24.29 -4.72 45.44
CA GLY A 153 -23.01 -4.50 46.10
C GLY A 153 -22.12 -5.75 46.12
N LYS A 154 -22.65 -6.93 46.41
CA LYS A 154 -21.93 -8.20 46.35
C LYS A 154 -21.49 -8.56 44.94
N ARG A 155 -22.34 -8.25 43.95
CA ARG A 155 -21.95 -8.47 42.53
C ARG A 155 -20.87 -7.53 42.09
N ILE A 156 -20.86 -6.28 42.53
CA ILE A 156 -19.81 -5.29 42.27
C ILE A 156 -18.49 -5.76 42.88
N GLU A 157 -18.49 -6.18 44.14
CA GLU A 157 -17.27 -6.71 44.81
C GLU A 157 -16.67 -7.91 44.07
N ALA A 158 -17.52 -8.84 43.60
CA ALA A 158 -17.07 -10.00 42.85
C ALA A 158 -16.43 -9.60 41.49
N LYS A 159 -17.07 -8.65 40.80
CA LYS A 159 -16.56 -8.13 39.51
C LYS A 159 -15.31 -7.28 39.67
N GLU A 160 -15.17 -6.53 40.76
CA GLU A 160 -13.94 -5.78 41.11
C GLU A 160 -12.77 -6.73 41.38
N ALA A 161 -13.03 -7.85 42.07
CA ALA A 161 -12.01 -8.87 42.30
C ALA A 161 -11.56 -9.56 41.00
N GLU A 162 -12.52 -9.78 40.05
CA GLU A 162 -12.24 -10.32 38.72
C GLU A 162 -11.41 -9.32 37.90
N LEU A 163 -11.79 -8.06 37.89
CA LEU A 163 -11.07 -6.97 37.20
C LEU A 163 -9.63 -6.85 37.69
N LYS A 164 -9.44 -6.91 39.02
CA LYS A 164 -8.11 -6.81 39.61
C LYS A 164 -7.22 -7.98 39.16
N LYS A 165 -7.74 -9.20 39.12
CA LYS A 165 -6.97 -10.36 38.64
C LYS A 165 -6.59 -10.22 37.17
N LEU A 166 -7.50 -9.78 36.32
CA LEU A 166 -7.26 -9.54 34.91
C LEU A 166 -6.18 -8.46 34.67
N ILE A 167 -6.21 -7.40 35.47
CA ILE A 167 -5.18 -6.34 35.40
C ILE A 167 -3.82 -6.89 35.85
N GLU A 168 -3.76 -7.64 36.95
CA GLU A 168 -2.52 -8.25 37.46
C GLU A 168 -1.93 -9.25 36.46
N GLU A 169 -2.76 -10.05 35.80
CA GLU A 169 -2.34 -10.97 34.73
C GLU A 169 -1.79 -10.21 33.53
N TRP A 170 -2.49 -9.19 33.07
CA TRP A 170 -2.03 -8.33 31.98
C TRP A 170 -0.72 -7.60 32.31
N GLU A 171 -0.56 -7.09 33.53
CA GLU A 171 0.69 -6.45 33.97
C GLU A 171 1.85 -7.44 34.03
N ARG A 172 1.61 -8.70 34.44
CA ARG A 172 2.63 -9.77 34.44
C ARG A 172 3.04 -10.15 33.03
N GLU A 173 2.07 -10.34 32.11
CA GLU A 173 2.35 -10.61 30.71
C GLU A 173 3.14 -9.47 30.07
N ARG A 174 2.79 -8.23 30.38
CA ARG A 174 3.48 -7.04 29.92
C ARG A 174 4.91 -6.92 30.48
N ALA A 175 5.12 -7.32 31.71
CA ALA A 175 6.45 -7.28 32.35
C ALA A 175 7.37 -8.41 31.86
N SER A 176 6.81 -9.54 31.44
CA SER A 176 7.56 -10.72 30.98
C SER A 176 7.82 -10.74 29.48
N GLY A 177 7.06 -9.99 28.66
CA GLY A 177 7.15 -9.97 27.21
C GLY A 177 7.76 -8.67 26.69
N SER A 178 8.99 -8.73 26.15
CA SER A 178 9.42 -7.67 25.23
C SER A 178 8.53 -7.78 23.98
N ALA A 179 7.77 -6.73 23.68
CA ALA A 179 6.99 -6.68 22.45
C ALA A 179 7.94 -6.85 21.26
N GLU A 180 7.70 -7.86 20.44
CA GLU A 180 8.58 -8.24 19.33
C GLU A 180 7.97 -7.86 17.99
N VAL A 181 8.73 -7.13 17.17
CA VAL A 181 8.35 -6.78 15.80
C VAL A 181 8.76 -7.90 14.86
N LYS A 182 7.79 -8.54 14.23
CA LYS A 182 7.96 -9.65 13.29
C LYS A 182 7.62 -9.24 11.86
N ALA A 183 7.99 -10.05 10.88
CA ALA A 183 7.65 -9.84 9.47
C ALA A 183 6.15 -9.61 9.23
N GLU A 184 5.28 -10.32 9.95
CA GLU A 184 3.84 -10.17 9.86
C GLU A 184 3.34 -8.76 10.22
N HIS A 185 3.96 -8.10 11.20
CA HIS A 185 3.61 -6.73 11.59
C HIS A 185 3.98 -5.74 10.49
N VAL A 186 5.14 -5.94 9.85
CA VAL A 186 5.56 -5.15 8.68
C VAL A 186 4.60 -5.35 7.51
N ALA A 187 4.26 -6.60 7.21
CA ALA A 187 3.30 -6.95 6.16
C ALA A 187 1.92 -6.32 6.40
N GLN A 188 1.44 -6.27 7.65
CA GLN A 188 0.18 -5.58 8.00
C GLN A 188 0.24 -4.08 7.74
N ILE A 189 1.38 -3.42 7.98
CA ILE A 189 1.54 -2.00 7.67
C ILE A 189 1.53 -1.78 6.16
N VAL A 190 2.26 -2.59 5.40
CA VAL A 190 2.24 -2.52 3.93
C VAL A 190 0.83 -2.73 3.39
N SER A 191 0.11 -3.74 3.89
CA SER A 191 -1.29 -4.00 3.50
C SER A 191 -2.19 -2.79 3.75
N ARG A 192 -1.99 -2.10 4.87
CA ARG A 192 -2.78 -0.91 5.22
C ARG A 192 -2.44 0.29 4.34
N LEU A 193 -1.16 0.48 4.02
CA LEU A 193 -0.69 1.61 3.21
C LEU A 193 -1.07 1.46 1.73
N THR A 194 -1.01 0.24 1.23
CA THR A 194 -1.20 -0.07 -0.19
C THR A 194 -2.60 -0.60 -0.52
N GLY A 195 -3.34 -1.04 0.49
CA GLY A 195 -4.63 -1.74 0.31
C GLY A 195 -4.47 -3.19 -0.15
N ILE A 196 -3.23 -3.72 -0.15
CA ILE A 196 -2.93 -5.07 -0.63
C ILE A 196 -2.83 -6.00 0.58
N PRO A 197 -3.42 -7.18 0.54
CA PRO A 197 -3.13 -8.23 1.48
C PRO A 197 -1.71 -8.78 1.20
N VAL A 198 -0.70 -8.19 1.84
CA VAL A 198 0.73 -8.54 1.67
C VAL A 198 1.14 -9.71 2.58
N ASN A 199 0.27 -10.14 3.47
CA ASN A 199 0.53 -11.35 4.25
C ASN A 199 0.77 -12.49 3.25
N GLU A 200 1.84 -13.26 3.46
CA GLU A 200 1.99 -14.56 2.78
C GLU A 200 0.63 -15.21 2.77
N LEU A 201 0.23 -15.74 1.60
CA LEU A 201 -1.05 -16.39 1.41
C LEU A 201 -1.42 -17.13 2.70
N THR A 202 -2.24 -16.49 3.52
CA THR A 202 -2.74 -17.13 4.73
C THR A 202 -3.45 -18.40 4.30
N VAL A 203 -3.57 -19.37 5.17
CA VAL A 203 -4.34 -20.60 4.86
C VAL A 203 -5.69 -20.22 4.26
N GLU A 204 -6.32 -19.12 4.76
CA GLU A 204 -7.56 -18.55 4.25
C GLU A 204 -7.46 -18.01 2.82
N GLU A 205 -6.35 -17.41 2.42
CA GLU A 205 -6.15 -16.91 1.05
C GLU A 205 -5.88 -18.04 0.07
N ARG A 206 -5.17 -19.09 0.51
CA ARG A 206 -5.02 -20.33 -0.28
C ARG A 206 -6.37 -20.99 -0.48
N GLU A 207 -7.19 -21.06 0.55
CA GLU A 207 -8.55 -21.59 0.46
C GLU A 207 -9.43 -20.73 -0.46
N LYS A 208 -9.32 -19.40 -0.39
CA LYS A 208 -10.03 -18.48 -1.31
C LYS A 208 -9.64 -18.72 -2.77
N LEU A 209 -8.36 -18.97 -3.05
CA LEU A 209 -7.89 -19.29 -4.41
C LEU A 209 -8.33 -20.69 -4.87
N LEU A 210 -8.34 -21.67 -3.96
CA LEU A 210 -8.86 -23.01 -4.27
C LEU A 210 -10.35 -22.98 -4.63
N HIS A 211 -11.13 -22.16 -3.92
CA HIS A 211 -12.57 -21.99 -4.14
C HIS A 211 -12.93 -20.83 -5.07
N LEU A 212 -11.95 -20.26 -5.80
CA LEU A 212 -12.18 -19.08 -6.65
C LEU A 212 -13.29 -19.31 -7.69
N GLU A 213 -13.34 -20.47 -8.32
CA GLU A 213 -14.40 -20.81 -9.28
C GLU A 213 -15.79 -20.75 -8.65
N GLN A 214 -15.95 -21.34 -7.46
CA GLN A 214 -17.24 -21.31 -6.75
C GLN A 214 -17.66 -19.88 -6.41
N ARG A 215 -16.74 -19.03 -5.96
CA ARG A 215 -17.00 -17.63 -5.66
C ARG A 215 -17.38 -16.82 -6.89
N LEU A 216 -16.73 -17.09 -8.03
CA LEU A 216 -17.11 -16.46 -9.29
C LEU A 216 -18.51 -16.90 -9.74
N HIS A 217 -18.89 -18.15 -9.51
CA HIS A 217 -20.22 -18.68 -9.81
C HIS A 217 -21.31 -18.16 -8.86
N GLU A 218 -20.99 -17.62 -7.69
CA GLU A 218 -21.98 -16.95 -6.83
C GLU A 218 -22.61 -15.74 -7.53
N ARG A 219 -21.87 -15.09 -8.44
CA ARG A 219 -22.34 -13.92 -9.21
C ARG A 219 -22.63 -14.23 -10.68
N LEU A 220 -21.99 -15.24 -11.24
CA LEU A 220 -22.09 -15.57 -12.66
C LEU A 220 -22.72 -16.95 -12.83
N VAL A 221 -23.86 -16.99 -13.50
CA VAL A 221 -24.54 -18.24 -13.84
C VAL A 221 -24.07 -18.72 -15.20
N GLY A 222 -23.53 -19.95 -15.27
CA GLY A 222 -22.95 -20.51 -16.49
C GLY A 222 -21.54 -20.00 -16.76
N GLN A 223 -21.08 -20.07 -18.02
CA GLN A 223 -19.73 -19.65 -18.45
C GLN A 223 -18.59 -20.45 -17.77
N ASP A 224 -18.80 -21.75 -17.51
CA ASP A 224 -17.89 -22.61 -16.75
C ASP A 224 -16.47 -22.66 -17.33
N GLU A 225 -16.32 -22.66 -18.64
CA GLU A 225 -14.99 -22.65 -19.29
C GLU A 225 -14.25 -21.32 -19.06
N ALA A 226 -14.95 -20.19 -19.17
CA ALA A 226 -14.35 -18.88 -18.94
C ALA A 226 -13.95 -18.71 -17.47
N VAL A 227 -14.82 -19.11 -16.53
CA VAL A 227 -14.56 -19.04 -15.09
C VAL A 227 -13.36 -19.90 -14.73
N ARG A 228 -13.27 -21.13 -15.25
CA ARG A 228 -12.15 -22.05 -15.01
C ARG A 228 -10.84 -21.48 -15.56
N ALA A 229 -10.84 -21.00 -16.82
CA ALA A 229 -9.64 -20.43 -17.46
C ALA A 229 -9.10 -19.23 -16.66
N VAL A 230 -9.99 -18.36 -16.17
CA VAL A 230 -9.62 -17.19 -15.35
C VAL A 230 -9.06 -17.67 -14.01
N ALA A 231 -9.72 -18.59 -13.32
CA ALA A 231 -9.29 -19.09 -12.03
C ALA A 231 -7.91 -19.77 -12.09
N ASP A 232 -7.67 -20.60 -13.13
CA ASP A 232 -6.40 -21.27 -13.32
C ASP A 232 -5.24 -20.30 -13.59
N ALA A 233 -5.45 -19.30 -14.44
CA ALA A 233 -4.43 -18.28 -14.73
C ALA A 233 -4.07 -17.47 -13.48
N VAL A 234 -5.06 -17.12 -12.65
CA VAL A 234 -4.82 -16.42 -11.38
C VAL A 234 -4.06 -17.31 -10.38
N ARG A 235 -4.44 -18.59 -10.27
CA ARG A 235 -3.74 -19.56 -9.41
C ARG A 235 -2.28 -19.70 -9.82
N LEU A 236 -1.98 -19.87 -11.12
CA LEU A 236 -0.62 -19.98 -11.66
C LEU A 236 0.22 -18.74 -11.33
N SER A 237 -0.34 -17.56 -11.54
CA SER A 237 0.35 -16.29 -11.23
C SER A 237 0.65 -16.15 -9.75
N ARG A 238 -0.29 -16.50 -8.87
CA ARG A 238 -0.12 -16.43 -7.41
C ARG A 238 0.79 -17.52 -6.85
N ALA A 239 0.94 -18.63 -7.56
CA ALA A 239 1.91 -19.68 -7.22
C ALA A 239 3.37 -19.31 -7.55
N GLY A 240 3.62 -18.11 -8.08
CA GLY A 240 4.97 -17.67 -8.45
C GLY A 240 5.51 -18.26 -9.74
N LEU A 241 4.68 -18.94 -10.54
CA LEU A 241 5.05 -19.56 -11.83
C LEU A 241 4.96 -18.57 -13.01
N ARG A 242 4.96 -17.28 -12.70
CA ARG A 242 4.91 -16.19 -13.69
C ARG A 242 6.29 -15.90 -14.26
N GLU A 243 6.39 -15.72 -15.57
CA GLU A 243 7.62 -15.29 -16.23
C GLU A 243 7.77 -13.78 -16.19
N GLY A 244 8.83 -13.27 -15.59
CA GLY A 244 9.26 -11.86 -15.64
C GLY A 244 8.31 -10.85 -14.98
N ASP A 245 8.41 -9.60 -15.45
CA ASP A 245 7.68 -8.43 -14.93
C ASP A 245 6.32 -8.21 -15.61
N LYS A 246 5.69 -9.23 -16.14
CA LYS A 246 4.38 -9.14 -16.84
C LYS A 246 3.23 -8.90 -15.87
N PRO A 247 2.06 -8.41 -16.33
CA PRO A 247 0.83 -8.36 -15.53
C PRO A 247 0.45 -9.72 -14.92
N VAL A 248 -0.35 -9.73 -13.84
CA VAL A 248 -0.81 -10.97 -13.18
C VAL A 248 -1.42 -11.94 -14.20
N ALA A 249 -2.31 -11.43 -15.03
CA ALA A 249 -2.90 -12.15 -16.16
C ALA A 249 -3.44 -11.15 -17.17
N THR A 250 -3.48 -11.58 -18.44
CA THR A 250 -4.11 -10.82 -19.53
C THR A 250 -5.12 -11.71 -20.21
N PHE A 251 -6.36 -11.26 -20.30
CA PHE A 251 -7.46 -12.00 -20.91
C PHE A 251 -8.09 -11.22 -22.04
N LEU A 252 -8.60 -11.93 -23.04
CA LEU A 252 -9.48 -11.39 -24.05
C LEU A 252 -10.83 -12.12 -23.97
N PHE A 253 -11.86 -11.41 -23.50
CA PHE A 253 -13.21 -11.95 -23.41
C PHE A 253 -13.96 -11.76 -24.72
N LEU A 254 -14.19 -12.84 -25.42
CA LEU A 254 -14.90 -12.86 -26.68
C LEU A 254 -16.33 -13.36 -26.48
N GLY A 255 -17.32 -12.63 -27.01
CA GLY A 255 -18.71 -13.04 -26.93
C GLY A 255 -19.68 -11.89 -27.18
N PRO A 256 -20.97 -12.19 -27.46
CA PRO A 256 -21.99 -11.18 -27.69
C PRO A 256 -22.27 -10.32 -26.45
N THR A 257 -22.99 -9.22 -26.65
CA THR A 257 -23.38 -8.34 -25.53
C THR A 257 -24.34 -9.06 -24.56
N GLY A 258 -24.20 -8.82 -23.27
CA GLY A 258 -25.11 -9.37 -22.25
C GLY A 258 -24.76 -10.77 -21.72
N VAL A 259 -23.67 -11.41 -22.17
CA VAL A 259 -23.27 -12.76 -21.70
C VAL A 259 -22.49 -12.78 -20.40
N GLY A 260 -22.27 -11.62 -19.74
CA GLY A 260 -21.63 -11.56 -18.44
C GLY A 260 -20.15 -11.16 -18.42
N LYS A 261 -19.55 -10.69 -19.55
CA LYS A 261 -18.12 -10.30 -19.60
C LYS A 261 -17.72 -9.28 -18.52
N THR A 262 -18.48 -8.20 -18.42
CA THR A 262 -18.25 -7.15 -17.40
C THR A 262 -18.51 -7.65 -15.98
N GLU A 263 -19.50 -8.53 -15.81
CA GLU A 263 -19.84 -9.09 -14.49
C GLU A 263 -18.75 -10.05 -14.01
N LEU A 264 -18.15 -10.83 -14.91
CA LEU A 264 -16.99 -11.67 -14.59
C LEU A 264 -15.80 -10.82 -14.14
N ALA A 265 -15.54 -9.68 -14.79
CA ALA A 265 -14.48 -8.76 -14.39
C ALA A 265 -14.73 -8.15 -12.99
N LYS A 266 -15.99 -7.82 -12.65
CA LYS A 266 -16.37 -7.35 -11.31
C LYS A 266 -16.21 -8.43 -10.26
N ALA A 267 -16.73 -9.63 -10.54
CA ALA A 267 -16.60 -10.77 -9.63
C ALA A 267 -15.13 -11.11 -9.36
N LEU A 268 -14.27 -10.99 -10.39
CA LEU A 268 -12.85 -11.21 -10.26
C LEU A 268 -12.17 -10.15 -9.36
N ALA A 269 -12.52 -8.87 -9.54
CA ALA A 269 -12.01 -7.77 -8.72
C ALA A 269 -12.37 -7.97 -7.24
N GLU A 270 -13.63 -8.29 -6.96
CA GLU A 270 -14.10 -8.56 -5.59
C GLU A 270 -13.44 -9.81 -4.98
N SER A 271 -13.34 -10.90 -5.75
CA SER A 271 -12.79 -12.16 -5.25
C SER A 271 -11.30 -12.09 -4.94
N ILE A 272 -10.51 -11.34 -5.73
CA ILE A 272 -9.05 -11.26 -5.59
C ILE A 272 -8.61 -10.12 -4.70
N TYR A 273 -9.23 -8.94 -4.86
CA TYR A 273 -8.81 -7.71 -4.18
C TYR A 273 -9.76 -7.30 -3.04
N GLY A 274 -10.86 -8.03 -2.85
CA GLY A 274 -11.80 -7.81 -1.75
C GLY A 274 -12.70 -6.58 -1.90
N ASP A 275 -12.63 -5.87 -3.04
CA ASP A 275 -13.38 -4.65 -3.32
C ASP A 275 -13.78 -4.59 -4.81
N GLU A 276 -15.07 -4.45 -5.09
CA GLU A 276 -15.56 -4.20 -6.46
C GLU A 276 -14.99 -2.90 -7.04
N GLY A 277 -14.66 -1.92 -6.18
CA GLY A 277 -13.98 -0.69 -6.55
C GLY A 277 -12.53 -0.87 -7.04
N ALA A 278 -11.96 -2.09 -6.94
CA ALA A 278 -10.70 -2.44 -7.58
C ALA A 278 -10.85 -2.68 -9.10
N LEU A 279 -12.06 -2.63 -9.66
CA LEU A 279 -12.28 -2.63 -11.09
C LEU A 279 -12.07 -1.23 -11.67
N LEU A 280 -11.04 -1.10 -12.52
CA LEU A 280 -10.77 0.10 -13.30
C LEU A 280 -11.32 -0.09 -14.73
N ARG A 281 -12.48 0.47 -15.01
CA ARG A 281 -13.07 0.42 -16.35
C ARG A 281 -12.61 1.60 -17.20
N ILE A 282 -12.20 1.32 -18.43
CA ILE A 282 -11.91 2.28 -19.49
C ILE A 282 -12.70 1.88 -20.72
N ASP A 283 -13.55 2.78 -21.20
CA ASP A 283 -14.30 2.59 -22.43
C ASP A 283 -13.42 3.00 -23.63
N MET A 284 -13.03 2.03 -24.44
CA MET A 284 -12.14 2.25 -25.57
C MET A 284 -12.81 2.97 -26.75
N SER A 285 -14.14 3.07 -26.77
CA SER A 285 -14.84 3.88 -27.74
C SER A 285 -14.51 5.37 -27.67
N GLU A 286 -14.09 5.86 -26.49
CA GLU A 286 -13.61 7.23 -26.31
C GLU A 286 -12.22 7.48 -26.90
N TYR A 287 -11.50 6.43 -27.30
CA TYR A 287 -10.11 6.45 -27.78
C TYR A 287 -9.98 6.00 -29.24
N GLY A 288 -11.03 6.18 -30.02
CA GLY A 288 -11.03 5.86 -31.45
C GLY A 288 -10.23 6.85 -32.32
N GLU A 289 -9.91 8.04 -31.82
CA GLU A 289 -9.14 9.05 -32.53
C GLU A 289 -7.68 9.12 -32.04
N ARG A 290 -6.76 9.46 -32.95
CA ARG A 290 -5.32 9.56 -32.67
C ARG A 290 -5.01 10.49 -31.49
N HIS A 291 -5.71 11.62 -31.37
CA HIS A 291 -5.53 12.57 -30.29
C HIS A 291 -5.96 12.04 -28.92
N ALA A 292 -6.86 11.09 -28.91
CA ALA A 292 -7.34 10.47 -27.69
C ALA A 292 -6.30 9.56 -27.02
N VAL A 293 -5.35 9.02 -27.80
CA VAL A 293 -4.25 8.17 -27.29
C VAL A 293 -3.40 8.92 -26.27
N ALA A 294 -3.12 10.20 -26.51
CA ALA A 294 -2.39 11.04 -25.55
C ALA A 294 -3.13 11.21 -24.20
N ARG A 295 -4.46 11.08 -24.17
CA ARG A 295 -5.23 11.13 -22.93
C ARG A 295 -5.07 9.85 -22.09
N LEU A 296 -4.75 8.71 -22.71
CA LEU A 296 -4.50 7.46 -21.97
C LEU A 296 -3.20 7.51 -21.16
N VAL A 297 -2.13 7.99 -21.80
CA VAL A 297 -0.77 7.97 -21.23
C VAL A 297 -0.40 9.30 -20.57
N GLY A 298 -0.98 10.38 -21.02
CA GLY A 298 -0.67 11.75 -20.66
C GLY A 298 -0.04 12.53 -21.83
N ALA A 299 -0.33 13.81 -21.91
CA ALA A 299 0.23 14.68 -22.92
C ALA A 299 1.71 14.99 -22.62
N PRO A 300 2.57 15.13 -23.65
CA PRO A 300 3.94 15.59 -23.48
C PRO A 300 4.01 17.03 -22.94
N PRO A 301 5.14 17.46 -22.36
CA PRO A 301 5.32 18.81 -21.89
C PRO A 301 5.02 19.86 -22.97
N GLY A 302 4.22 20.86 -22.61
CA GLY A 302 3.83 21.95 -23.52
C GLY A 302 2.53 21.74 -24.30
N TYR A 303 1.89 20.61 -24.17
CA TYR A 303 0.58 20.35 -24.78
C TYR A 303 -0.58 20.51 -23.78
N VAL A 304 -1.76 20.82 -24.29
CA VAL A 304 -3.00 20.93 -23.49
C VAL A 304 -3.30 19.57 -22.84
N GLY A 305 -3.57 19.57 -21.52
CA GLY A 305 -3.82 18.35 -20.74
C GLY A 305 -2.61 17.74 -20.07
N TYR A 306 -1.41 18.36 -20.14
CA TYR A 306 -0.20 17.90 -19.47
C TYR A 306 -0.38 17.77 -17.94
N ASP A 307 -1.07 18.72 -17.32
CA ASP A 307 -1.29 18.72 -15.87
C ASP A 307 -2.24 17.63 -15.37
N GLU A 308 -3.19 17.22 -16.20
CA GLU A 308 -4.21 16.23 -15.83
C GLU A 308 -3.66 14.81 -15.72
N GLY A 309 -2.53 14.52 -16.39
CA GLY A 309 -1.95 13.18 -16.48
C GLY A 309 -2.74 12.23 -17.37
N GLY A 310 -2.23 11.02 -17.61
CA GLY A 310 -2.92 10.02 -18.41
C GLY A 310 -4.02 9.31 -17.66
N GLN A 311 -5.17 9.10 -18.27
CA GLN A 311 -6.31 8.46 -17.60
C GLN A 311 -6.04 7.00 -17.22
N LEU A 312 -5.30 6.25 -18.05
CA LEU A 312 -4.88 4.90 -17.75
C LEU A 312 -3.78 4.89 -16.68
N THR A 313 -2.72 5.65 -16.94
CA THR A 313 -1.53 5.68 -16.08
C THR A 313 -1.83 6.20 -14.68
N GLU A 314 -2.65 7.25 -14.54
CA GLU A 314 -3.03 7.78 -13.22
C GLU A 314 -3.97 6.84 -12.44
N LYS A 315 -4.92 6.17 -13.12
CA LYS A 315 -5.81 5.20 -12.46
C LYS A 315 -5.00 4.03 -11.90
N VAL A 316 -4.10 3.43 -12.70
CA VAL A 316 -3.27 2.30 -12.25
C VAL A 316 -2.24 2.73 -11.22
N ARG A 317 -1.61 3.90 -11.37
CA ARG A 317 -0.69 4.43 -10.37
C ARG A 317 -1.34 4.60 -8.99
N ARG A 318 -2.61 5.03 -8.96
CA ARG A 318 -3.38 5.18 -7.70
C ARG A 318 -3.85 3.86 -7.13
N LYS A 319 -4.16 2.88 -8.00
CA LYS A 319 -4.63 1.54 -7.64
C LYS A 319 -3.87 0.49 -8.44
N PRO A 320 -2.59 0.20 -8.10
CA PRO A 320 -1.78 -0.76 -8.84
C PRO A 320 -2.28 -2.21 -8.74
N TYR A 321 -3.08 -2.49 -7.72
CA TYR A 321 -3.73 -3.79 -7.51
C TYR A 321 -5.20 -3.69 -7.93
N SER A 322 -5.44 -3.95 -9.20
CA SER A 322 -6.75 -3.76 -9.79
C SER A 322 -6.98 -4.69 -10.98
N VAL A 323 -8.23 -4.85 -11.31
CA VAL A 323 -8.65 -5.43 -12.59
C VAL A 323 -8.87 -4.26 -13.54
N LEU A 324 -8.08 -4.18 -14.60
CA LEU A 324 -8.21 -3.20 -15.67
C LEU A 324 -9.09 -3.78 -16.77
N LEU A 325 -10.30 -3.27 -16.91
CA LEU A 325 -11.22 -3.64 -17.99
C LEU A 325 -11.15 -2.60 -19.11
N LEU A 326 -10.64 -3.03 -20.27
CA LEU A 326 -10.63 -2.27 -21.52
C LEU A 326 -11.86 -2.66 -22.33
N ASP A 327 -12.96 -1.96 -22.11
CA ASP A 327 -14.24 -2.30 -22.75
C ASP A 327 -14.28 -1.80 -24.20
N GLU A 328 -14.88 -2.58 -25.09
CA GLU A 328 -15.00 -2.29 -26.55
C GLU A 328 -13.64 -2.01 -27.21
N ILE A 329 -12.66 -2.87 -26.94
CA ILE A 329 -11.26 -2.70 -27.41
C ILE A 329 -11.16 -2.55 -28.93
N GLU A 330 -12.08 -3.14 -29.68
CA GLU A 330 -12.15 -3.07 -31.15
C GLU A 330 -12.40 -1.67 -31.68
N LYS A 331 -12.89 -0.76 -30.86
CA LYS A 331 -13.14 0.64 -31.23
C LYS A 331 -11.94 1.56 -31.01
N ALA A 332 -10.90 1.07 -30.38
CA ALA A 332 -9.69 1.83 -30.09
C ALA A 332 -8.89 2.13 -31.35
N HIS A 333 -8.21 3.29 -31.36
CA HIS A 333 -7.24 3.61 -32.41
C HIS A 333 -6.07 2.59 -32.40
N PRO A 334 -5.51 2.22 -33.56
CA PRO A 334 -4.37 1.29 -33.64
C PRO A 334 -3.17 1.63 -32.76
N ASP A 335 -2.88 2.91 -32.55
CA ASP A 335 -1.78 3.34 -31.68
C ASP A 335 -1.99 2.93 -30.19
N VAL A 336 -3.23 2.69 -29.76
CA VAL A 336 -3.53 2.16 -28.43
C VAL A 336 -2.98 0.75 -28.26
N TYR A 337 -3.08 -0.08 -29.30
CA TYR A 337 -2.55 -1.45 -29.25
C TYR A 337 -1.05 -1.49 -29.04
N ASN A 338 -0.30 -0.54 -29.64
CA ASN A 338 1.15 -0.45 -29.45
C ASN A 338 1.52 -0.13 -27.98
N ILE A 339 0.73 0.72 -27.34
CA ILE A 339 0.91 1.03 -25.90
C ILE A 339 0.58 -0.19 -25.06
N LEU A 340 -0.51 -0.89 -25.35
CA LEU A 340 -0.92 -2.08 -24.61
C LEU A 340 0.07 -3.23 -24.78
N LEU A 341 0.69 -3.40 -25.95
CA LEU A 341 1.74 -4.40 -26.16
C LEU A 341 2.92 -4.17 -25.19
N GLN A 342 3.35 -2.92 -25.01
CA GLN A 342 4.39 -2.61 -24.03
C GLN A 342 3.96 -2.99 -22.60
N VAL A 343 2.72 -2.73 -22.24
CA VAL A 343 2.18 -3.11 -20.92
C VAL A 343 2.16 -4.63 -20.75
N PHE A 344 1.77 -5.38 -21.79
CA PHE A 344 1.65 -6.85 -21.72
C PHE A 344 3.01 -7.55 -21.65
N ASP A 345 4.02 -6.99 -22.32
CA ASP A 345 5.36 -7.58 -22.39
C ASP A 345 6.27 -7.13 -21.24
N ASP A 346 6.28 -5.84 -20.93
CA ASP A 346 7.19 -5.24 -19.93
C ASP A 346 6.52 -5.00 -18.57
N GLY A 347 5.19 -5.15 -18.45
CA GLY A 347 4.43 -4.87 -17.23
C GLY A 347 4.53 -3.42 -16.72
N ARG A 348 5.00 -2.50 -17.55
CA ARG A 348 5.22 -1.10 -17.19
C ARG A 348 4.95 -0.17 -18.36
N LEU A 349 4.58 1.07 -18.05
CA LEU A 349 4.33 2.11 -19.04
C LEU A 349 4.87 3.44 -18.52
N THR A 350 5.61 4.18 -19.35
CA THR A 350 6.07 5.53 -19.02
C THR A 350 4.98 6.54 -19.38
N ASP A 351 4.56 7.35 -18.40
CA ASP A 351 3.56 8.40 -18.63
C ASP A 351 4.14 9.64 -19.34
N GLY A 352 3.27 10.57 -19.74
CA GLY A 352 3.67 11.82 -20.40
C GLY A 352 4.54 12.74 -19.55
N LYS A 353 4.68 12.48 -18.24
CA LYS A 353 5.55 13.18 -17.29
C LYS A 353 6.89 12.47 -17.06
N GLY A 354 7.15 11.38 -17.78
CA GLY A 354 8.37 10.58 -17.66
C GLY A 354 8.38 9.63 -16.45
N ARG A 355 7.24 9.42 -15.77
CA ARG A 355 7.13 8.50 -14.63
C ARG A 355 6.79 7.10 -15.13
N VAL A 356 7.48 6.11 -14.61
CA VAL A 356 7.18 4.70 -14.89
C VAL A 356 6.02 4.25 -14.01
N VAL A 357 4.98 3.73 -14.63
CA VAL A 357 3.80 3.15 -13.96
C VAL A 357 3.87 1.64 -14.07
N ASP A 358 3.76 0.97 -12.95
CA ASP A 358 3.84 -0.47 -12.80
C ASP A 358 2.47 -1.13 -12.96
N PHE A 359 2.37 -2.10 -13.87
CA PHE A 359 1.19 -2.92 -14.17
C PHE A 359 1.37 -4.38 -13.75
N THR A 360 2.50 -4.74 -13.13
CA THR A 360 2.81 -6.13 -12.79
C THR A 360 1.80 -6.75 -11.83
N ASN A 361 1.08 -5.94 -11.07
CA ASN A 361 0.07 -6.38 -10.11
C ASN A 361 -1.36 -6.22 -10.61
N THR A 362 -1.56 -5.85 -11.88
CA THR A 362 -2.88 -5.71 -12.50
C THR A 362 -3.28 -6.99 -13.22
N ILE A 363 -4.59 -7.24 -13.29
CA ILE A 363 -5.20 -8.19 -14.21
C ILE A 363 -5.83 -7.35 -15.33
N ILE A 364 -5.52 -7.66 -16.59
CA ILE A 364 -5.99 -6.89 -17.73
C ILE A 364 -6.99 -7.75 -18.52
N ILE A 365 -8.16 -7.15 -18.83
CA ILE A 365 -9.26 -7.79 -19.58
C ILE A 365 -9.66 -6.89 -20.73
#